data_b7cd3d352a304e9213686a5c54bad831
#
_entry.id   b7cd3d352a304e9213686a5c54bad831
#
_cell.length_a   1.000
_cell.length_b   1.000
_cell.length_c   1.000
_cell.angle_alpha   90.00
_cell.angle_beta   90.00
_cell.angle_gamma   90.00
#
_symmetry.space_group_name_H-M   'P 1'
#
loop_
_entity.id
_entity.type
_entity.pdbx_description
1 polymer ?
#
loop_
_entity_poly.entity_id
_entity_poly.type
_entity_poly.pdbx_seq_one_letter_code
_entity_poly.pdbx_strand_id
1 'polypeptide(L)'
;YETSGALRDMVQNHIFQIITLLAMPEPKALDSDHIHEAKQELLDSLVIPTPEMVKQHFSRGQYLASDDEVEYLKADQVAPDSKVETFVAGEVNFKKGPVAGVPIYFRTGKKMKDKVSRIDIVLHHMNNLYGNAHSNNISIIIDPRSEIFFTINGKKITTEGLRRENLSYKFS
;
A
#
# COMPACT_ATOMS: atom_id res chain seq x y z
N TYR A 1 5.04 -18.74 -8.74
CA TYR A 1 5.06 -17.36 -9.25
C TYR A 1 5.01 -17.31 -10.75
N GLU A 2 5.69 -18.23 -11.42
CA GLU A 2 5.75 -18.33 -12.90
C GLU A 2 4.37 -18.46 -13.56
N THR A 3 3.40 -19.02 -12.87
CA THR A 3 2.02 -19.21 -13.38
C THR A 3 1.12 -17.99 -13.21
N SER A 4 1.42 -17.07 -12.29
CA SER A 4 0.50 -16.00 -11.89
C SER A 4 1.10 -14.60 -11.99
N GLY A 5 2.39 -14.43 -11.71
CA GLY A 5 3.05 -13.14 -11.59
C GLY A 5 2.63 -12.34 -10.35
N ALA A 6 3.36 -11.26 -10.08
CA ALA A 6 3.11 -10.40 -8.93
C ALA A 6 1.75 -9.68 -9.01
N LEU A 7 1.31 -9.32 -10.21
CA LEU A 7 0.07 -8.58 -10.41
C LEU A 7 -1.15 -9.41 -10.01
N ARG A 8 -1.25 -10.64 -10.50
CA ARG A 8 -2.40 -11.50 -10.21
C ARG A 8 -2.33 -12.06 -8.79
N ASP A 9 -1.16 -12.56 -8.39
CA ASP A 9 -1.00 -13.24 -7.11
C ASP A 9 -1.11 -12.26 -5.92
N MET A 10 -0.39 -11.15 -5.97
CA MET A 10 -0.31 -10.24 -4.84
C MET A 10 -1.28 -9.06 -4.94
N VAL A 11 -1.41 -8.41 -6.10
CA VAL A 11 -2.24 -7.21 -6.18
C VAL A 11 -3.71 -7.59 -6.17
N GLN A 12 -4.13 -8.46 -7.07
CA GLN A 12 -5.54 -8.85 -7.18
C GLN A 12 -6.04 -9.58 -5.92
N ASN A 13 -5.28 -10.52 -5.38
CA ASN A 13 -5.75 -11.38 -4.29
C ASN A 13 -5.49 -10.79 -2.89
N HIS A 14 -4.41 -10.03 -2.68
CA HIS A 14 -4.03 -9.57 -1.35
C HIS A 14 -4.14 -8.04 -1.20
N ILE A 15 -3.52 -7.26 -2.09
CA ILE A 15 -3.48 -5.80 -1.95
C ILE A 15 -4.88 -5.21 -2.07
N PHE A 16 -5.68 -5.65 -3.05
CA PHE A 16 -7.05 -5.18 -3.19
C PHE A 16 -7.95 -5.57 -2.00
N GLN A 17 -7.73 -6.71 -1.36
CA GLN A 17 -8.45 -7.05 -0.12
C GLN A 17 -8.15 -6.05 1.01
N ILE A 18 -6.89 -5.66 1.16
CA ILE A 18 -6.47 -4.66 2.14
C ILE A 18 -7.08 -3.29 1.81
N ILE A 19 -6.95 -2.85 0.55
CA ILE A 19 -7.50 -1.58 0.10
C ILE A 19 -9.01 -1.52 0.34
N THR A 20 -9.74 -2.56 -0.05
CA THR A 20 -11.20 -2.58 0.13
C THR A 20 -11.62 -2.57 1.59
N LEU A 21 -10.93 -3.26 2.47
CA LEU A 21 -11.20 -3.21 3.91
C LEU A 21 -10.96 -1.84 4.54
N LEU A 22 -9.91 -1.14 4.09
CA LEU A 22 -9.55 0.17 4.65
C LEU A 22 -10.39 1.32 4.07
N ALA A 23 -10.86 1.17 2.84
CA ALA A 23 -11.43 2.25 2.06
C ALA A 23 -12.94 2.08 1.75
N MET A 24 -13.53 0.93 2.08
CA MET A 24 -14.98 0.73 1.91
C MET A 24 -15.77 1.72 2.77
N PRO A 25 -16.98 2.12 2.34
CA PRO A 25 -17.90 2.83 3.22
C PRO A 25 -18.24 1.97 4.43
N GLU A 26 -18.72 2.62 5.49
CA GLU A 26 -19.15 1.92 6.72
C GLU A 26 -20.25 0.90 6.38
N PRO A 27 -20.05 -0.39 6.65
CA PRO A 27 -21.05 -1.40 6.39
C PRO A 27 -22.22 -1.25 7.37
N LYS A 28 -23.44 -1.56 6.92
CA LYS A 28 -24.65 -1.45 7.74
C LYS A 28 -24.65 -2.39 8.96
N ALA A 29 -23.91 -3.50 8.88
CA ALA A 29 -23.67 -4.44 9.97
C ALA A 29 -22.30 -5.13 9.77
N LEU A 30 -21.75 -5.67 10.86
CA LEU A 30 -20.45 -6.37 10.84
C LEU A 30 -20.63 -7.87 10.56
N ASP A 31 -21.45 -8.21 9.57
CA ASP A 31 -21.58 -9.54 9.03
C ASP A 31 -20.98 -9.64 7.62
N SER A 32 -20.85 -10.84 7.11
CA SER A 32 -20.21 -11.14 5.84
C SER A 32 -20.88 -10.42 4.67
N ASP A 33 -22.21 -10.39 4.66
CA ASP A 33 -22.97 -9.88 3.50
C ASP A 33 -22.86 -8.37 3.40
N HIS A 34 -23.06 -7.65 4.51
CA HIS A 34 -22.91 -6.19 4.53
C HIS A 34 -21.47 -5.72 4.28
N ILE A 35 -20.47 -6.49 4.76
CA ILE A 35 -19.06 -6.21 4.45
C ILE A 35 -18.80 -6.42 2.95
N HIS A 36 -19.35 -7.47 2.33
CA HIS A 36 -19.21 -7.71 0.90
C HIS A 36 -19.91 -6.62 0.08
N GLU A 37 -21.11 -6.19 0.47
CA GLU A 37 -21.81 -5.07 -0.18
C GLU A 37 -20.98 -3.79 -0.15
N ALA A 38 -20.43 -3.42 1.02
CA ALA A 38 -19.60 -2.23 1.16
C ALA A 38 -18.30 -2.28 0.34
N LYS A 39 -17.64 -3.45 0.27
CA LYS A 39 -16.50 -3.66 -0.60
C LYS A 39 -16.86 -3.55 -2.08
N GLN A 40 -18.00 -4.12 -2.48
CA GLN A 40 -18.47 -4.06 -3.86
C GLN A 40 -18.80 -2.62 -4.26
N GLU A 41 -19.46 -1.85 -3.40
CA GLU A 41 -19.75 -0.43 -3.63
C GLU A 41 -18.45 0.37 -3.90
N LEU A 42 -17.40 0.12 -3.13
CA LEU A 42 -16.10 0.74 -3.38
C LEU A 42 -15.53 0.31 -4.73
N LEU A 43 -15.50 -1.01 -5.02
CA LEU A 43 -14.94 -1.55 -6.26
C LEU A 43 -15.67 -1.04 -7.51
N ASP A 44 -16.98 -0.85 -7.45
CA ASP A 44 -17.78 -0.28 -8.54
C ASP A 44 -17.40 1.19 -8.84
N SER A 45 -16.77 1.84 -7.90
CA SER A 45 -16.25 3.21 -8.06
C SER A 45 -14.79 3.29 -8.54
N LEU A 46 -14.12 2.15 -8.74
CA LEU A 46 -12.74 2.10 -9.19
C LEU A 46 -12.55 2.81 -10.52
N VAL A 47 -11.53 3.64 -10.60
CA VAL A 47 -11.11 4.25 -11.86
C VAL A 47 -10.33 3.22 -12.66
N ILE A 48 -10.93 2.73 -13.75
CA ILE A 48 -10.21 1.84 -14.66
C ILE A 48 -9.16 2.66 -15.42
N PRO A 49 -7.88 2.33 -15.31
CA PRO A 49 -6.82 3.11 -15.93
C PRO A 49 -6.84 2.94 -17.45
N THR A 50 -6.63 4.06 -18.17
CA THR A 50 -6.39 4.02 -19.61
C THR A 50 -4.98 3.48 -19.91
N PRO A 51 -4.68 3.08 -21.16
CA PRO A 51 -3.33 2.67 -21.54
C PRO A 51 -2.24 3.72 -21.24
N GLU A 52 -2.59 5.01 -21.37
CA GLU A 52 -1.71 6.14 -21.05
C GLU A 52 -1.45 6.22 -19.54
N MET A 53 -2.49 6.10 -18.73
CA MET A 53 -2.36 6.05 -17.27
C MET A 53 -1.53 4.86 -16.82
N VAL A 54 -1.71 3.68 -17.45
CA VAL A 54 -0.89 2.51 -17.13
C VAL A 54 0.58 2.80 -17.40
N LYS A 55 0.94 3.44 -18.52
CA LYS A 55 2.34 3.80 -18.81
C LYS A 55 2.94 4.80 -17.83
N GLN A 56 2.14 5.70 -17.29
CA GLN A 56 2.59 6.76 -16.40
C GLN A 56 2.62 6.33 -14.92
N HIS A 57 1.64 5.54 -14.48
CA HIS A 57 1.38 5.26 -13.08
C HIS A 57 1.65 3.81 -12.66
N PHE A 58 2.08 2.94 -13.60
CA PHE A 58 2.38 1.55 -13.28
C PHE A 58 3.77 1.17 -13.75
N SER A 59 4.43 0.35 -12.94
CA SER A 59 5.73 -0.25 -13.28
C SER A 59 5.69 -1.73 -12.94
N ARG A 60 6.31 -2.54 -13.79
CA ARG A 60 6.53 -3.95 -13.51
C ARG A 60 7.94 -4.35 -13.93
N GLY A 61 8.48 -5.36 -13.29
CA GLY A 61 9.82 -5.83 -13.60
C GLY A 61 10.11 -7.19 -13.00
N GLN A 62 11.31 -7.65 -13.25
CA GLN A 62 11.87 -8.87 -12.68
C GLN A 62 13.09 -8.50 -11.84
N TYR A 63 13.37 -9.25 -10.77
CA TYR A 63 14.59 -9.02 -10.01
C TYR A 63 15.82 -9.47 -10.80
N LEU A 64 16.87 -8.70 -10.68
CA LEU A 64 18.19 -8.99 -11.26
C LEU A 64 19.06 -9.75 -10.27
N ALA A 65 20.22 -10.23 -10.72
CA ALA A 65 21.21 -10.84 -9.85
C ALA A 65 21.71 -9.84 -8.79
N SER A 66 22.00 -10.35 -7.60
CA SER A 66 22.69 -9.65 -6.52
C SER A 66 23.78 -10.55 -5.95
N ASP A 67 24.48 -10.09 -4.92
CA ASP A 67 25.57 -10.87 -4.29
C ASP A 67 25.10 -12.24 -3.78
N ASP A 68 23.85 -12.32 -3.32
CA ASP A 68 23.28 -13.53 -2.72
C ASP A 68 22.21 -14.24 -3.59
N GLU A 69 21.84 -13.68 -4.76
CA GLU A 69 20.72 -14.16 -5.54
C GLU A 69 21.01 -14.16 -7.04
N VAL A 70 20.65 -15.25 -7.70
CA VAL A 70 20.64 -15.31 -9.17
C VAL A 70 19.46 -14.49 -9.73
N GLU A 71 19.62 -13.95 -10.92
CA GLU A 71 18.53 -13.25 -11.61
C GLU A 71 17.34 -14.18 -11.89
N TYR A 72 16.12 -13.60 -11.97
CA TYR A 72 14.90 -14.39 -12.13
C TYR A 72 14.92 -15.36 -13.30
N LEU A 73 15.41 -14.94 -14.46
CA LEU A 73 15.46 -15.79 -15.67
C LEU A 73 16.44 -16.96 -15.56
N LYS A 74 17.31 -16.95 -14.56
CA LYS A 74 18.23 -18.07 -14.27
C LYS A 74 17.81 -18.88 -13.04
N ALA A 75 16.70 -18.51 -12.40
CA ALA A 75 16.18 -19.25 -11.26
C ALA A 75 15.61 -20.61 -11.70
N ASP A 76 15.66 -21.58 -10.81
CA ASP A 76 15.14 -22.92 -11.07
C ASP A 76 13.65 -22.87 -11.42
N GLN A 77 13.23 -23.69 -12.41
CA GLN A 77 11.86 -23.79 -12.93
C GLN A 77 11.31 -22.50 -13.59
N VAL A 78 12.15 -21.57 -14.00
CA VAL A 78 11.76 -20.38 -14.76
C VAL A 78 12.15 -20.56 -16.23
N ALA A 79 11.20 -20.25 -17.13
CA ALA A 79 11.50 -20.28 -18.56
C ALA A 79 12.50 -19.16 -18.91
N PRO A 80 13.54 -19.44 -19.76
CA PRO A 80 14.57 -18.44 -20.06
C PRO A 80 14.06 -17.15 -20.72
N ASP A 81 12.88 -17.22 -21.35
CA ASP A 81 12.21 -16.11 -22.01
C ASP A 81 10.96 -15.61 -21.25
N SER A 82 10.84 -16.00 -19.98
CA SER A 82 9.70 -15.63 -19.14
C SER A 82 9.53 -14.11 -19.07
N LYS A 83 8.28 -13.66 -19.25
CA LYS A 83 7.86 -12.27 -19.10
C LYS A 83 7.03 -12.03 -17.83
N VAL A 84 6.99 -13.02 -16.96
CA VAL A 84 6.24 -12.96 -15.70
C VAL A 84 6.94 -11.98 -14.76
N GLU A 85 6.21 -11.00 -14.33
CA GLU A 85 6.74 -9.98 -13.41
C GLU A 85 6.88 -10.52 -11.99
N THR A 86 8.01 -10.21 -11.35
CA THR A 86 8.29 -10.48 -9.94
C THR A 86 8.15 -9.24 -9.06
N PHE A 87 7.96 -8.09 -9.69
CA PHE A 87 7.71 -6.78 -9.05
C PHE A 87 6.63 -6.04 -9.81
N VAL A 88 5.75 -5.38 -9.05
CA VAL A 88 4.79 -4.43 -9.58
C VAL A 88 4.60 -3.27 -8.60
N ALA A 89 4.49 -2.08 -9.13
CA ALA A 89 4.08 -0.88 -8.41
C ALA A 89 3.03 -0.14 -9.24
N GLY A 90 2.11 0.55 -8.58
CA GLY A 90 1.09 1.30 -9.28
C GLY A 90 0.27 2.19 -8.37
N GLU A 91 -0.67 2.89 -8.99
CA GLU A 91 -1.61 3.80 -8.36
C GLU A 91 -3.04 3.37 -8.70
N VAL A 92 -3.92 3.37 -7.70
CA VAL A 92 -5.35 3.18 -7.89
C VAL A 92 -6.13 4.34 -7.30
N ASN A 93 -7.23 4.68 -7.95
CA ASN A 93 -8.10 5.78 -7.57
C ASN A 93 -9.57 5.33 -7.58
N PHE A 94 -10.37 5.94 -6.72
CA PHE A 94 -11.81 5.71 -6.62
C PHE A 94 -12.59 6.99 -6.87
N LYS A 95 -13.72 6.89 -7.57
CA LYS A 95 -14.59 8.04 -7.92
C LYS A 95 -15.52 8.44 -6.79
N LYS A 96 -15.83 7.50 -5.90
CA LYS A 96 -16.79 7.67 -4.80
C LYS A 96 -16.27 7.03 -3.54
N GLY A 97 -16.95 7.27 -2.41
CA GLY A 97 -16.65 6.69 -1.12
C GLY A 97 -15.64 7.50 -0.31
N PRO A 98 -15.19 6.99 0.84
CA PRO A 98 -14.34 7.71 1.80
C PRO A 98 -12.99 8.16 1.24
N VAL A 99 -12.50 7.48 0.21
CA VAL A 99 -11.19 7.75 -0.42
C VAL A 99 -11.30 8.35 -1.82
N ALA A 100 -12.46 8.92 -2.17
CA ALA A 100 -12.64 9.58 -3.46
C ALA A 100 -11.62 10.71 -3.64
N GLY A 101 -10.87 10.67 -4.75
CA GLY A 101 -9.83 11.64 -5.05
C GLY A 101 -8.54 11.50 -4.23
N VAL A 102 -8.40 10.46 -3.41
CA VAL A 102 -7.16 10.13 -2.72
C VAL A 102 -6.41 9.07 -3.53
N PRO A 103 -5.19 9.36 -4.01
CA PRO A 103 -4.39 8.35 -4.72
C PRO A 103 -3.90 7.29 -3.74
N ILE A 104 -4.05 6.03 -4.11
CA ILE A 104 -3.56 4.90 -3.34
C ILE A 104 -2.41 4.25 -4.11
N TYR A 105 -1.21 4.40 -3.59
CA TYR A 105 0.00 3.80 -4.16
C TYR A 105 0.25 2.43 -3.56
N PHE A 106 0.59 1.47 -4.39
CA PHE A 106 0.98 0.14 -3.94
C PHE A 106 2.28 -0.32 -4.59
N ARG A 107 2.98 -1.21 -3.93
CA ARG A 107 4.10 -1.97 -4.50
C ARG A 107 4.21 -3.33 -3.84
N THR A 108 4.62 -4.30 -4.61
CA THR A 108 4.95 -5.64 -4.12
C THR A 108 6.02 -6.25 -5.00
N GLY A 109 6.83 -7.14 -4.45
CA GLY A 109 7.87 -7.82 -5.24
C GLY A 109 8.59 -8.90 -4.45
N LYS A 110 9.19 -9.82 -5.21
CA LYS A 110 10.14 -10.80 -4.68
C LYS A 110 11.51 -10.16 -4.52
N LYS A 111 12.30 -10.70 -3.58
CA LYS A 111 13.69 -10.30 -3.34
C LYS A 111 13.84 -8.79 -3.09
N MET A 112 12.84 -8.19 -2.42
CA MET A 112 12.93 -6.82 -1.93
C MET A 112 13.91 -6.75 -0.75
N LYS A 113 14.52 -5.57 -0.53
CA LYS A 113 15.48 -5.34 0.55
C LYS A 113 14.93 -5.77 1.92
N ASP A 114 13.67 -5.44 2.18
CA ASP A 114 12.98 -5.76 3.43
C ASP A 114 11.75 -6.61 3.15
N LYS A 115 11.57 -7.69 3.91
CA LYS A 115 10.34 -8.47 3.92
C LYS A 115 9.37 -7.82 4.90
N VAL A 116 8.48 -6.98 4.39
CA VAL A 116 7.50 -6.25 5.20
C VAL A 116 6.17 -6.11 4.46
N SER A 117 5.07 -6.31 5.19
CA SER A 117 3.73 -5.92 4.75
C SER A 117 3.29 -4.72 5.57
N ARG A 118 3.16 -3.56 4.93
CA ARG A 118 2.94 -2.27 5.58
C ARG A 118 1.96 -1.42 4.82
N ILE A 119 1.17 -0.65 5.56
CA ILE A 119 0.26 0.37 5.05
C ILE A 119 0.64 1.69 5.70
N ASP A 120 0.78 2.73 4.90
CA ASP A 120 1.01 4.10 5.38
C ASP A 120 -0.16 4.99 4.93
N ILE A 121 -0.86 5.58 5.89
CA ILE A 121 -1.94 6.54 5.67
C ILE A 121 -1.39 7.93 6.03
N VAL A 122 -1.11 8.74 5.01
CA VAL A 122 -0.61 10.09 5.17
C VAL A 122 -1.80 11.04 5.28
N LEU A 123 -1.94 11.71 6.43
CA LEU A 123 -3.02 12.65 6.68
C LEU A 123 -2.72 14.00 6.00
N HIS A 124 -3.77 14.74 5.68
CA HIS A 124 -3.62 16.06 5.09
C HIS A 124 -2.75 16.97 5.96
N HIS A 125 -1.89 17.73 5.32
CA HIS A 125 -1.13 18.76 5.98
C HIS A 125 -2.08 19.87 6.48
N MET A 126 -1.97 20.22 7.74
CA MET A 126 -2.72 21.34 8.31
C MET A 126 -1.79 22.52 8.55
N ASN A 127 -2.16 23.68 8.04
CA ASN A 127 -1.47 24.92 8.36
C ASN A 127 -1.56 25.19 9.87
N ASN A 128 -0.45 25.57 10.48
CA ASN A 128 -0.35 25.84 11.89
C ASN A 128 0.55 27.04 12.18
N LEU A 129 0.43 27.59 13.39
CA LEU A 129 1.19 28.77 13.81
C LEU A 129 2.71 28.57 13.87
N TYR A 130 3.19 27.33 13.90
CA TYR A 130 4.62 27.03 14.02
C TYR A 130 5.33 26.91 12.65
N GLY A 131 4.58 26.85 11.55
CA GLY A 131 5.11 26.87 10.17
C GLY A 131 5.89 25.64 9.72
N ASN A 132 6.27 24.74 10.63
CA ASN A 132 7.16 23.61 10.37
C ASN A 132 6.52 22.22 10.68
N ALA A 133 5.21 22.13 10.73
CA ALA A 133 4.54 20.85 10.89
C ALA A 133 4.67 20.01 9.62
N HIS A 134 4.89 18.73 9.80
CA HIS A 134 4.78 17.74 8.73
C HIS A 134 3.39 17.09 8.77
N SER A 135 2.98 16.48 7.67
CA SER A 135 1.78 15.64 7.70
C SER A 135 1.92 14.54 8.75
N ASN A 136 0.88 14.35 9.55
CA ASN A 136 0.79 13.20 10.44
C ASN A 136 0.57 11.95 9.61
N ASN A 137 1.00 10.79 10.10
CA ASN A 137 0.71 9.53 9.42
C ASN A 137 0.39 8.41 10.41
N ILE A 138 -0.39 7.45 9.90
CA ILE A 138 -0.68 6.19 10.55
C ILE A 138 -0.01 5.11 9.73
N SER A 139 0.83 4.29 10.37
CA SER A 139 1.50 3.16 9.73
C SER A 139 1.03 1.88 10.38
N ILE A 140 0.51 0.95 9.59
CA ILE A 140 0.05 -0.36 10.03
C ILE A 140 1.04 -1.38 9.48
N ILE A 141 1.76 -2.07 10.35
CA ILE A 141 2.63 -3.19 9.99
C ILE A 141 1.87 -4.48 10.25
N ILE A 142 1.70 -5.29 9.20
CA ILE A 142 1.01 -6.59 9.27
C ILE A 142 2.03 -7.70 9.51
N ASP A 143 3.14 -7.67 8.77
CA ASP A 143 4.24 -8.64 8.85
C ASP A 143 5.58 -7.88 8.81
N PRO A 144 6.60 -8.25 9.60
CA PRO A 144 6.73 -9.41 10.49
C PRO A 144 6.16 -9.21 11.91
N ARG A 145 5.64 -8.03 12.22
CA ARG A 145 5.08 -7.70 13.54
C ARG A 145 3.76 -6.98 13.36
N SER A 146 2.73 -7.38 14.07
CA SER A 146 1.45 -6.69 14.06
C SER A 146 1.54 -5.45 14.96
N GLU A 147 1.67 -4.28 14.35
CA GLU A 147 1.92 -3.02 15.07
C GLU A 147 1.31 -1.82 14.34
N ILE A 148 0.77 -0.88 15.08
CA ILE A 148 0.31 0.41 14.54
C ILE A 148 1.19 1.52 15.11
N PHE A 149 1.67 2.41 14.24
CA PHE A 149 2.40 3.62 14.59
C PHE A 149 1.59 4.85 14.22
N PHE A 150 1.54 5.80 15.13
CA PHE A 150 1.05 7.15 14.87
C PHE A 150 2.25 8.09 14.91
N THR A 151 2.59 8.71 13.80
CA THR A 151 3.60 9.76 13.77
C THR A 151 2.88 11.10 13.75
N ILE A 152 3.01 11.86 14.83
CA ILE A 152 2.31 13.12 15.08
C ILE A 152 3.30 14.25 15.34
N ASN A 153 2.84 15.50 15.21
CA ASN A 153 3.60 16.66 15.61
C ASN A 153 3.29 17.00 17.07
N GLY A 154 4.29 16.95 17.91
CA GLY A 154 4.21 17.37 19.32
C GLY A 154 4.92 18.70 19.54
N LYS A 155 4.39 19.55 20.45
CA LYS A 155 5.06 20.79 20.84
C LYS A 155 6.31 20.47 21.65
N LYS A 156 7.42 21.14 21.36
CA LYS A 156 8.61 21.10 22.20
C LYS A 156 8.33 21.79 23.55
N ILE A 157 8.80 21.18 24.64
CA ILE A 157 8.54 21.67 26.00
C ILE A 157 9.45 22.88 26.34
N THR A 158 10.70 22.85 25.89
CA THR A 158 11.74 23.77 26.31
C THR A 158 12.12 24.81 25.25
N THR A 159 11.67 24.66 24.02
CA THR A 159 11.98 25.56 22.89
C THR A 159 10.74 25.78 22.03
N GLU A 160 10.76 26.84 21.22
CA GLU A 160 9.71 27.03 20.23
C GLU A 160 9.77 25.95 19.13
N GLY A 161 8.60 25.65 18.55
CA GLY A 161 8.45 24.74 17.42
C GLY A 161 7.89 23.38 17.77
N LEU A 162 7.85 22.53 16.74
CA LEU A 162 7.30 21.17 16.81
C LEU A 162 8.42 20.14 16.70
N ARG A 163 8.15 18.95 17.22
CA ARG A 163 8.94 17.73 16.99
C ARG A 163 8.03 16.60 16.53
N ARG A 164 8.56 15.65 15.80
CA ARG A 164 7.83 14.43 15.46
C ARG A 164 7.89 13.47 16.64
N GLU A 165 6.73 12.98 17.01
CA GLU A 165 6.55 11.96 18.05
C GLU A 165 5.99 10.70 17.43
N ASN A 166 6.49 9.55 17.88
CA ASN A 166 5.98 8.25 17.47
C ASN A 166 5.30 7.59 18.67
N LEU A 167 4.02 7.30 18.51
CA LEU A 167 3.25 6.48 19.43
C LEU A 167 3.02 5.13 18.75
N SER A 168 3.23 4.04 19.45
CA SER A 168 3.02 2.71 18.88
C SER A 168 2.14 1.84 19.77
N TYR A 169 1.39 0.97 19.12
CA TYR A 169 0.62 -0.08 19.74
C TYR A 169 0.96 -1.41 19.07
N LYS A 170 1.35 -2.40 19.86
CA LYS A 170 1.66 -3.75 19.41
C LYS A 170 0.49 -4.67 19.77
N PHE A 171 0.06 -5.43 18.80
CA PHE A 171 -0.91 -6.49 19.02
C PHE A 171 -0.19 -7.73 19.56
N SER A 172 -0.68 -8.26 20.66
CA SER A 172 -0.18 -9.50 21.30
C SER A 172 -0.79 -10.74 20.65
#